data_5c3e581987e320c66c9aff29c552a902
#
_entry.id   5c3e581987e320c66c9aff29c552a902
#
_cell.length_a   1.000
_cell.length_b   1.000
_cell.length_c   1.000
_cell.angle_alpha   90.00
_cell.angle_beta   90.00
_cell.angle_gamma   90.00
#
_symmetry.space_group_name_H-M   'P 1'
#
loop_
_entity.id
_entity.type
_entity.pdbx_description
1 polymer ?
#
loop_
_entity_poly.entity_id
_entity_poly.type
_entity_poly.pdbx_seq_one_letter_code
_entity_poly.pdbx_strand_id
1 'polypeptide(L)'
;MKKLSPSLKIYILLVLVLALSNAFQAYFQVYQSFMPPAELPAPPLVLALANAGIAIFLYGGLGYIGLKLSGRLGFAAIWESDVTNRQRFVVPALIGAICGVFLIISDLIFSPFNSIGRFVHPLFPSSILASVSAGIGEEIIFRLFFIPFWVWLISIILRGRRQNQVFWIISKISALAFALGHLPSLMILYGFKSVGDISPVLIIEIILLNGIISMLAAYYMRKFGFLAAAGIHFWTDIVWHVIWGIAQVIL
;
A
#
# COMPACT_ATOMS: atom_id res chain seq x y z
N MET A 1 -33.08 -13.37 3.10
CA MET A 1 -31.86 -12.59 2.73
C MET A 1 -30.63 -13.48 2.91
N LYS A 2 -29.78 -13.68 1.89
CA LYS A 2 -28.50 -14.41 2.05
C LYS A 2 -27.58 -13.63 2.99
N LYS A 3 -27.08 -14.27 4.04
CA LYS A 3 -26.09 -13.67 4.95
C LYS A 3 -24.82 -13.35 4.16
N LEU A 4 -24.26 -12.14 4.36
CA LEU A 4 -22.98 -11.75 3.78
C LEU A 4 -21.86 -12.67 4.31
N SER A 5 -20.94 -13.08 3.43
CA SER A 5 -19.78 -13.88 3.83
C SER A 5 -18.86 -13.09 4.80
N PRO A 6 -18.12 -13.76 5.69
CA PRO A 6 -17.16 -13.09 6.58
C PRO A 6 -16.16 -12.20 5.82
N SER A 7 -15.62 -12.68 4.70
CA SER A 7 -14.69 -11.92 3.84
C SER A 7 -15.33 -10.64 3.31
N LEU A 8 -16.59 -10.67 2.89
CA LEU A 8 -17.26 -9.47 2.40
C LEU A 8 -17.55 -8.46 3.51
N LYS A 9 -17.91 -8.92 4.70
CA LYS A 9 -18.10 -8.04 5.86
C LYS A 9 -16.80 -7.31 6.24
N ILE A 10 -15.70 -8.06 6.31
CA ILE A 10 -14.38 -7.50 6.62
C ILE A 10 -13.95 -6.53 5.52
N TYR A 11 -14.15 -6.89 4.24
CA TYR A 11 -13.86 -6.00 3.12
C TYR A 11 -14.61 -4.66 3.23
N ILE A 12 -15.92 -4.69 3.48
CA ILE A 12 -16.71 -3.47 3.68
C ILE A 12 -16.16 -2.64 4.84
N LEU A 13 -15.83 -3.28 5.96
CA LEU A 13 -15.22 -2.58 7.10
C LEU A 13 -13.90 -1.91 6.74
N LEU A 14 -13.02 -2.59 6.01
CA LEU A 14 -11.74 -2.02 5.55
C LEU A 14 -11.94 -0.82 4.62
N VAL A 15 -12.89 -0.89 3.70
CA VAL A 15 -13.24 0.25 2.83
C VAL A 15 -13.78 1.44 3.63
N LEU A 16 -14.61 1.19 4.64
CA LEU A 16 -15.09 2.25 5.52
C LEU A 16 -13.96 2.87 6.36
N VAL A 17 -13.05 2.06 6.91
CA VAL A 17 -11.87 2.54 7.62
C VAL A 17 -11.00 3.40 6.70
N LEU A 18 -10.76 2.96 5.46
CA LEU A 18 -10.03 3.73 4.46
C LEU A 18 -10.72 5.07 4.15
N ALA A 19 -12.04 5.04 3.95
CA ALA A 19 -12.83 6.25 3.65
C ALA A 19 -12.77 7.26 4.80
N LEU A 20 -12.93 6.80 6.04
CA LEU A 20 -12.83 7.65 7.23
C LEU A 20 -11.42 8.20 7.42
N SER A 21 -10.39 7.38 7.25
CA SER A 21 -9.00 7.81 7.36
C SER A 21 -8.65 8.87 6.31
N ASN A 22 -9.01 8.64 5.04
CA ASN A 22 -8.76 9.59 3.96
C ASN A 22 -9.56 10.89 4.14
N ALA A 23 -10.82 10.80 4.57
CA ALA A 23 -11.63 11.99 4.87
C ALA A 23 -11.03 12.82 6.00
N PHE A 24 -10.59 12.17 7.09
CA PHE A 24 -9.95 12.84 8.21
C PHE A 24 -8.65 13.54 7.78
N GLN A 25 -7.78 12.85 7.07
CA GLN A 25 -6.52 13.41 6.56
C GLN A 25 -6.76 14.63 5.65
N ALA A 26 -7.77 14.56 4.76
CA ALA A 26 -8.11 15.66 3.88
C ALA A 26 -8.75 16.83 4.62
N TYR A 27 -9.64 16.59 5.60
CA TYR A 27 -10.29 17.63 6.40
C TYR A 27 -9.28 18.40 7.25
N PHE A 28 -8.39 17.71 7.95
CA PHE A 28 -7.38 18.31 8.81
C PHE A 28 -6.09 18.68 8.08
N GLN A 29 -6.05 18.52 6.75
CA GLN A 29 -4.93 18.91 5.88
C GLN A 29 -3.60 18.30 6.37
N VAL A 30 -3.64 17.05 6.79
CA VAL A 30 -2.51 16.34 7.40
C VAL A 30 -1.26 16.40 6.52
N TYR A 31 -1.42 16.34 5.20
CA TYR A 31 -0.31 16.40 4.24
C TYR A 31 0.41 17.74 4.21
N GLN A 32 -0.24 18.85 4.58
CA GLN A 32 0.43 20.16 4.65
C GLN A 32 1.45 20.27 5.77
N SER A 33 1.43 19.34 6.74
CA SER A 33 2.41 19.33 7.82
C SER A 33 3.82 18.92 7.39
N PHE A 34 3.96 18.28 6.24
CA PHE A 34 5.23 17.78 5.71
C PHE A 34 5.42 18.00 4.20
N MET A 35 4.39 18.47 3.49
CA MET A 35 4.48 18.88 2.09
C MET A 35 4.65 20.41 1.96
N PRO A 36 5.23 20.88 0.85
CA PRO A 36 5.29 22.32 0.57
C PRO A 36 3.90 22.97 0.68
N PRO A 37 3.80 24.17 1.26
CA PRO A 37 2.53 24.89 1.33
C PRO A 37 1.93 25.08 -0.06
N ALA A 38 0.67 24.69 -0.23
CA ALA A 38 -0.08 24.87 -1.46
C ALA A 38 -1.49 25.41 -1.13
N GLU A 39 -2.04 26.19 -2.03
CA GLU A 39 -3.44 26.59 -1.92
C GLU A 39 -4.34 25.36 -2.09
N LEU A 40 -5.35 25.26 -1.23
CA LEU A 40 -6.32 24.18 -1.34
C LEU A 40 -7.21 24.39 -2.55
N PRO A 41 -7.41 23.36 -3.40
CA PRO A 41 -8.26 23.45 -4.57
C PRO A 41 -9.76 23.57 -4.22
N ALA A 42 -10.14 23.28 -2.96
CA ALA A 42 -11.51 23.34 -2.46
C ALA A 42 -11.54 23.44 -0.92
N PRO A 43 -12.69 23.82 -0.32
CA PRO A 43 -12.86 23.80 1.13
C PRO A 43 -12.55 22.42 1.75
N PRO A 44 -12.00 22.34 2.99
CA PRO A 44 -11.60 21.08 3.62
C PRO A 44 -12.72 20.03 3.69
N LEU A 45 -13.96 20.43 3.96
CA LEU A 45 -15.10 19.51 3.96
C LEU A 45 -15.36 18.89 2.57
N VAL A 46 -15.24 19.69 1.50
CA VAL A 46 -15.42 19.17 0.13
C VAL A 46 -14.31 18.17 -0.21
N LEU A 47 -13.07 18.48 0.18
CA LEU A 47 -11.93 17.54 -0.01
C LEU A 47 -12.14 16.26 0.79
N ALA A 48 -12.61 16.35 2.03
CA ALA A 48 -12.91 15.19 2.87
C ALA A 48 -13.97 14.28 2.23
N LEU A 49 -15.09 14.87 1.78
CA LEU A 49 -16.17 14.13 1.12
C LEU A 49 -15.72 13.51 -0.21
N ALA A 50 -14.92 14.24 -1.00
CA ALA A 50 -14.35 13.72 -2.24
C ALA A 50 -13.42 12.53 -1.99
N ASN A 51 -12.52 12.62 -1.01
CA ASN A 51 -11.61 11.54 -0.65
C ASN A 51 -12.34 10.31 -0.10
N ALA A 52 -13.38 10.51 0.74
CA ALA A 52 -14.25 9.43 1.18
C ALA A 52 -14.98 8.78 -0.01
N GLY A 53 -15.51 9.58 -0.94
CA GLY A 53 -16.16 9.10 -2.15
C GLY A 53 -15.22 8.27 -3.02
N ILE A 54 -13.99 8.72 -3.24
CA ILE A 54 -12.95 7.96 -3.97
C ILE A 54 -12.68 6.63 -3.27
N ALA A 55 -12.53 6.63 -1.94
CA ALA A 55 -12.28 5.41 -1.19
C ALA A 55 -13.45 4.40 -1.33
N ILE A 56 -14.69 4.86 -1.24
CA ILE A 56 -15.87 4.00 -1.33
C ILE A 56 -16.10 3.50 -2.76
N PHE A 57 -16.11 4.39 -3.74
CA PHE A 57 -16.53 4.03 -5.11
C PHE A 57 -15.37 3.45 -5.93
N LEU A 58 -14.20 4.10 -5.93
CA LEU A 58 -13.07 3.63 -6.72
C LEU A 58 -12.38 2.44 -6.03
N TYR A 59 -11.83 2.63 -4.82
CA TYR A 59 -11.14 1.54 -4.11
C TYR A 59 -12.10 0.42 -3.74
N GLY A 60 -13.31 0.77 -3.24
CA GLY A 60 -14.34 -0.20 -2.93
C GLY A 60 -14.82 -0.98 -4.16
N GLY A 61 -14.99 -0.34 -5.30
CA GLY A 61 -15.37 -0.99 -6.57
C GLY A 61 -14.27 -1.90 -7.12
N LEU A 62 -13.05 -1.38 -7.26
CA LEU A 62 -11.91 -2.16 -7.77
C LEU A 62 -11.59 -3.36 -6.88
N GLY A 63 -11.53 -3.16 -5.57
CA GLY A 63 -11.26 -4.25 -4.64
C GLY A 63 -12.37 -5.30 -4.60
N TYR A 64 -13.64 -4.92 -4.79
CA TYR A 64 -14.73 -5.88 -4.92
C TYR A 64 -14.58 -6.77 -6.17
N ILE A 65 -14.21 -6.16 -7.31
CA ILE A 65 -13.87 -6.91 -8.53
C ILE A 65 -12.70 -7.87 -8.24
N GLY A 66 -11.64 -7.35 -7.62
CA GLY A 66 -10.47 -8.14 -7.23
C GLY A 66 -10.81 -9.31 -6.30
N LEU A 67 -11.65 -9.08 -5.29
CA LEU A 67 -12.13 -10.14 -4.40
C LEU A 67 -12.82 -11.28 -5.16
N LYS A 68 -13.66 -10.95 -6.15
CA LYS A 68 -14.34 -11.95 -6.99
C LYS A 68 -13.35 -12.71 -7.88
N LEU A 69 -12.37 -12.00 -8.45
CA LEU A 69 -11.37 -12.61 -9.31
C LEU A 69 -10.39 -13.48 -8.53
N SER A 70 -9.97 -13.05 -7.33
CA SER A 70 -9.13 -13.84 -6.41
C SER A 70 -9.77 -15.18 -6.09
N GLY A 71 -11.08 -15.19 -5.79
CA GLY A 71 -11.82 -16.44 -5.54
C GLY A 71 -11.86 -17.37 -6.76
N ARG A 72 -11.98 -16.82 -7.99
CA ARG A 72 -11.94 -17.63 -9.23
C ARG A 72 -10.57 -18.22 -9.51
N LEU A 73 -9.50 -17.56 -9.06
CA LEU A 73 -8.12 -17.99 -9.23
C LEU A 73 -7.64 -18.96 -8.13
N GLY A 74 -8.48 -19.23 -7.12
CA GLY A 74 -8.10 -20.07 -5.98
C GLY A 74 -7.14 -19.41 -5.03
N PHE A 75 -7.09 -18.06 -4.98
CA PHE A 75 -6.33 -17.34 -3.97
C PHE A 75 -7.08 -17.36 -2.63
N ALA A 76 -6.36 -17.33 -1.53
CA ALA A 76 -6.96 -17.31 -0.20
C ALA A 76 -7.96 -16.15 -0.04
N ALA A 77 -9.10 -16.43 0.55
CA ALA A 77 -10.12 -15.41 0.84
C ALA A 77 -9.59 -14.41 1.88
N ILE A 78 -10.22 -13.22 2.00
CA ILE A 78 -9.88 -12.23 3.05
C ILE A 78 -9.94 -12.89 4.43
N TRP A 79 -10.99 -13.70 4.65
CA TRP A 79 -11.13 -14.55 5.84
C TRP A 79 -11.21 -16.01 5.40
N GLU A 80 -10.07 -16.65 5.23
CA GLU A 80 -9.95 -18.05 4.89
C GLU A 80 -9.97 -18.89 6.17
N SER A 81 -10.82 -19.93 6.23
CA SER A 81 -10.99 -20.76 7.43
C SER A 81 -9.72 -21.49 7.85
N ASP A 82 -8.95 -21.95 6.86
CA ASP A 82 -7.76 -22.77 7.07
C ASP A 82 -6.51 -21.94 7.38
N VAL A 83 -6.61 -20.61 7.31
CA VAL A 83 -5.54 -19.68 7.69
C VAL A 83 -5.68 -19.33 9.16
N THR A 84 -4.68 -19.68 9.94
CA THR A 84 -4.63 -19.39 11.38
C THR A 84 -4.43 -17.89 11.66
N ASN A 85 -4.85 -17.41 12.84
CA ASN A 85 -4.63 -16.02 13.25
C ASN A 85 -3.14 -15.67 13.32
N ARG A 86 -2.26 -16.64 13.61
CA ARG A 86 -0.82 -16.45 13.54
C ARG A 86 -0.36 -16.13 12.12
N GLN A 87 -0.83 -16.87 11.12
CA GLN A 87 -0.50 -16.65 9.71
C GLN A 87 -1.13 -15.37 9.15
N ARG A 88 -2.32 -14.99 9.68
CA ARG A 88 -3.07 -13.83 9.21
C ARG A 88 -2.57 -12.51 9.78
N PHE A 89 -2.11 -12.50 11.04
CA PHE A 89 -1.76 -11.26 11.77
C PHE A 89 -0.33 -11.26 12.32
N VAL A 90 0.08 -12.30 13.07
CA VAL A 90 1.35 -12.27 13.80
C VAL A 90 2.55 -12.34 12.86
N VAL A 91 2.55 -13.31 11.95
CA VAL A 91 3.67 -13.48 11.00
C VAL A 91 3.78 -12.28 10.05
N PRO A 92 2.68 -11.77 9.45
CA PRO A 92 2.71 -10.52 8.68
C PRO A 92 3.23 -9.33 9.47
N ALA A 93 2.83 -9.16 10.72
CA ALA A 93 3.32 -8.08 11.56
C ALA A 93 4.85 -8.15 11.79
N LEU A 94 5.36 -9.34 12.08
CA LEU A 94 6.81 -9.53 12.25
C LEU A 94 7.59 -9.27 10.96
N ILE A 95 7.08 -9.75 9.82
CA ILE A 95 7.69 -9.51 8.52
C ILE A 95 7.66 -8.03 8.18
N GLY A 96 6.53 -7.36 8.37
CA GLY A 96 6.40 -5.93 8.16
C GLY A 96 7.36 -5.13 9.05
N ALA A 97 7.47 -5.47 10.33
CA ALA A 97 8.42 -4.82 11.23
C ALA A 97 9.88 -5.01 10.78
N ILE A 98 10.25 -6.22 10.34
CA ILE A 98 11.59 -6.48 9.77
C ILE A 98 11.81 -5.64 8.50
N CYS A 99 10.82 -5.57 7.61
CA CYS A 99 10.90 -4.72 6.42
C CYS A 99 11.07 -3.23 6.80
N GLY A 100 10.33 -2.73 7.79
CA GLY A 100 10.47 -1.37 8.27
C GLY A 100 11.87 -1.07 8.83
N VAL A 101 12.45 -1.98 9.61
CA VAL A 101 13.84 -1.88 10.06
C VAL A 101 14.82 -1.89 8.88
N PHE A 102 14.56 -2.73 7.88
CA PHE A 102 15.36 -2.76 6.66
C PHE A 102 15.28 -1.44 5.88
N LEU A 103 14.11 -0.79 5.81
CA LEU A 103 13.96 0.56 5.25
C LEU A 103 14.81 1.58 6.01
N ILE A 104 14.77 1.57 7.35
CA ILE A 104 15.58 2.48 8.18
C ILE A 104 17.07 2.32 7.89
N ILE A 105 17.56 1.08 7.89
CA ILE A 105 18.98 0.80 7.61
C ILE A 105 19.35 1.26 6.20
N SER A 106 18.48 1.03 5.22
CA SER A 106 18.72 1.44 3.83
C SER A 106 18.74 2.96 3.69
N ASP A 107 17.81 3.69 4.30
CA ASP A 107 17.79 5.16 4.33
C ASP A 107 19.10 5.71 4.91
N LEU A 108 19.56 5.15 6.03
CA LEU A 108 20.85 5.55 6.63
C LEU A 108 22.05 5.28 5.73
N ILE A 109 22.02 4.22 4.93
CA ILE A 109 23.12 3.88 4.00
C ILE A 109 23.04 4.74 2.74
N PHE A 110 21.84 4.94 2.16
CA PHE A 110 21.69 5.63 0.88
C PHE A 110 21.62 7.16 1.00
N SER A 111 21.17 7.69 2.15
CA SER A 111 21.01 9.13 2.35
C SER A 111 22.25 9.97 2.06
N PRO A 112 23.50 9.54 2.31
CA PRO A 112 24.68 10.29 1.91
C PRO A 112 24.95 10.32 0.40
N PHE A 113 24.32 9.41 -0.36
CA PHE A 113 24.58 9.21 -1.79
C PHE A 113 23.43 9.69 -2.68
N ASN A 114 22.30 10.11 -2.10
CA ASN A 114 21.18 10.66 -2.83
C ASN A 114 21.07 12.19 -2.66
N SER A 115 20.24 12.84 -3.49
CA SER A 115 20.12 14.30 -3.51
C SER A 115 19.18 14.87 -2.44
N ILE A 116 18.44 14.02 -1.72
CA ILE A 116 17.43 14.46 -0.76
C ILE A 116 17.85 14.27 0.70
N GLY A 117 18.95 13.54 0.93
CA GLY A 117 19.32 13.12 2.28
C GLY A 117 18.34 12.03 2.81
N ARG A 118 17.96 12.13 4.07
CA ARG A 118 16.99 11.23 4.69
C ARG A 118 15.57 11.56 4.24
N PHE A 119 14.74 10.53 4.13
CA PHE A 119 13.32 10.72 3.82
C PHE A 119 12.60 11.47 4.94
N VAL A 120 11.70 12.39 4.52
CA VAL A 120 10.78 13.08 5.44
C VAL A 120 9.57 12.20 5.72
N HIS A 121 9.10 12.22 6.96
CA HIS A 121 7.95 11.43 7.41
C HIS A 121 6.78 12.30 7.83
N PRO A 122 5.53 11.82 7.66
CA PRO A 122 4.37 12.46 8.27
C PRO A 122 4.53 12.52 9.79
N LEU A 123 4.19 13.66 10.39
CA LEU A 123 4.30 13.84 11.84
C LEU A 123 3.32 12.95 12.60
N PHE A 124 3.74 12.47 13.78
CA PHE A 124 2.83 11.78 14.70
C PHE A 124 1.77 12.77 15.23
N PRO A 125 0.50 12.40 15.37
CA PRO A 125 -0.11 11.06 15.14
C PRO A 125 -0.58 10.81 13.70
N SER A 126 -0.41 11.75 12.79
CA SER A 126 -0.88 11.67 11.39
C SER A 126 -0.25 10.52 10.62
N SER A 127 1.00 10.18 10.95
CA SER A 127 1.70 9.02 10.37
C SER A 127 0.97 7.70 10.57
N ILE A 128 0.21 7.52 11.68
CA ILE A 128 -0.61 6.32 11.88
C ILE A 128 -1.73 6.25 10.84
N LEU A 129 -2.42 7.37 10.59
CA LEU A 129 -3.51 7.42 9.60
C LEU A 129 -2.98 7.22 8.18
N ALA A 130 -1.80 7.78 7.87
CA ALA A 130 -1.14 7.55 6.61
C ALA A 130 -0.82 6.06 6.41
N SER A 131 -0.25 5.39 7.43
CA SER A 131 0.04 3.95 7.42
C SER A 131 -1.22 3.09 7.27
N VAL A 132 -2.34 3.47 7.90
CA VAL A 132 -3.64 2.79 7.72
C VAL A 132 -4.14 2.95 6.29
N SER A 133 -4.08 4.17 5.74
CA SER A 133 -4.55 4.46 4.39
C SER A 133 -3.70 3.75 3.33
N ALA A 134 -2.39 3.76 3.46
CA ALA A 134 -1.47 3.07 2.56
C ALA A 134 -1.66 1.55 2.65
N GLY A 135 -1.58 0.97 3.85
CA GLY A 135 -1.71 -0.47 4.07
C GLY A 135 -3.04 -1.07 3.60
N ILE A 136 -4.13 -0.29 3.55
CA ILE A 136 -5.41 -0.74 3.00
C ILE A 136 -5.54 -0.34 1.52
N GLY A 137 -5.35 0.94 1.20
CA GLY A 137 -5.67 1.49 -0.11
C GLY A 137 -4.74 0.96 -1.21
N GLU A 138 -3.45 1.03 -1.00
CA GLU A 138 -2.47 0.58 -1.99
C GLU A 138 -2.53 -0.95 -2.15
N GLU A 139 -2.77 -1.70 -1.07
CA GLU A 139 -2.97 -3.14 -1.16
C GLU A 139 -4.26 -3.50 -1.92
N ILE A 140 -5.34 -2.72 -1.80
CA ILE A 140 -6.55 -2.91 -2.61
C ILE A 140 -6.20 -2.76 -4.10
N ILE A 141 -5.48 -1.71 -4.49
CA ILE A 141 -5.16 -1.44 -5.89
C ILE A 141 -4.19 -2.48 -6.44
N PHE A 142 -3.05 -2.66 -5.79
CA PHE A 142 -1.95 -3.43 -6.37
C PHE A 142 -2.07 -4.94 -6.14
N ARG A 143 -2.57 -5.38 -4.96
CA ARG A 143 -2.62 -6.82 -4.62
C ARG A 143 -4.01 -7.40 -4.80
N LEU A 144 -5.05 -6.73 -4.32
CA LEU A 144 -6.40 -7.29 -4.40
C LEU A 144 -7.00 -7.14 -5.80
N PHE A 145 -6.73 -6.03 -6.52
CA PHE A 145 -7.28 -5.79 -7.86
C PHE A 145 -6.28 -6.10 -8.97
N PHE A 146 -5.15 -5.39 -9.05
CA PHE A 146 -4.24 -5.45 -10.21
C PHE A 146 -3.74 -6.88 -10.48
N ILE A 147 -3.20 -7.55 -9.48
CA ILE A 147 -2.66 -8.90 -9.67
C ILE A 147 -3.75 -9.89 -10.08
N PRO A 148 -4.88 -10.06 -9.37
CA PRO A 148 -5.92 -11.00 -9.78
C PRO A 148 -6.55 -10.66 -11.13
N PHE A 149 -6.70 -9.38 -11.45
CA PHE A 149 -7.27 -8.97 -12.74
C PHE A 149 -6.40 -9.44 -13.91
N TRP A 150 -5.11 -9.12 -13.89
CA TRP A 150 -4.22 -9.50 -14.97
C TRP A 150 -3.94 -11.00 -15.01
N VAL A 151 -3.81 -11.66 -13.87
CA VAL A 151 -3.66 -13.12 -13.81
C VAL A 151 -4.89 -13.81 -14.39
N TRP A 152 -6.09 -13.34 -14.04
CA TRP A 152 -7.34 -13.86 -14.59
C TRP A 152 -7.44 -13.66 -16.09
N LEU A 153 -7.19 -12.44 -16.58
CA LEU A 153 -7.29 -12.10 -17.99
C LEU A 153 -6.33 -12.95 -18.84
N ILE A 154 -5.07 -13.05 -18.43
CA ILE A 154 -4.05 -13.85 -19.15
C ILE A 154 -4.37 -15.36 -19.02
N SER A 155 -4.87 -15.80 -17.86
CA SER A 155 -5.25 -17.20 -17.67
C SER A 155 -6.40 -17.64 -18.60
N ILE A 156 -7.33 -16.75 -18.96
CA ILE A 156 -8.33 -17.02 -19.98
C ILE A 156 -7.67 -17.29 -21.34
N ILE A 157 -6.76 -16.42 -21.77
CA ILE A 157 -6.03 -16.53 -23.04
C ILE A 157 -5.23 -17.84 -23.09
N LEU A 158 -4.57 -18.17 -21.97
CA LEU A 158 -3.76 -19.39 -21.84
C LEU A 158 -4.57 -20.64 -21.47
N ARG A 159 -5.91 -20.57 -21.43
CA ARG A 159 -6.81 -21.66 -21.05
C ARG A 159 -6.45 -22.31 -19.71
N GLY A 160 -6.15 -21.51 -18.71
CA GLY A 160 -5.75 -21.93 -17.36
C GLY A 160 -4.32 -22.48 -17.22
N ARG A 161 -3.57 -22.60 -18.33
CA ARG A 161 -2.20 -23.08 -18.30
C ARG A 161 -1.25 -22.04 -17.72
N ARG A 162 -0.21 -22.48 -16.99
CA ARG A 162 0.88 -21.64 -16.45
C ARG A 162 0.43 -20.54 -15.49
N GLN A 163 -0.74 -20.66 -14.83
CA GLN A 163 -1.26 -19.65 -13.90
C GLN A 163 -0.20 -19.21 -12.84
N ASN A 164 0.59 -20.16 -12.33
CA ASN A 164 1.64 -19.86 -11.35
C ASN A 164 2.75 -18.96 -11.95
N GLN A 165 3.17 -19.20 -13.17
CA GLN A 165 4.17 -18.37 -13.86
C GLN A 165 3.61 -16.98 -14.13
N VAL A 166 2.36 -16.90 -14.63
CA VAL A 166 1.65 -15.63 -14.85
C VAL A 166 1.54 -14.84 -13.56
N PHE A 167 1.18 -15.48 -12.44
CA PHE A 167 1.12 -14.82 -11.14
C PHE A 167 2.45 -14.13 -10.79
N TRP A 168 3.58 -14.82 -10.89
CA TRP A 168 4.87 -14.25 -10.53
C TRP A 168 5.32 -13.14 -11.48
N ILE A 169 5.02 -13.26 -12.79
CA ILE A 169 5.31 -12.19 -13.75
C ILE A 169 4.49 -10.94 -13.42
N ILE A 170 3.18 -11.10 -13.22
CA ILE A 170 2.28 -9.99 -12.90
C ILE A 170 2.63 -9.38 -11.52
N SER A 171 3.03 -10.19 -10.55
CA SER A 171 3.49 -9.67 -9.25
C SER A 171 4.74 -8.80 -9.38
N LYS A 172 5.70 -9.15 -10.23
CA LYS A 172 6.88 -8.32 -10.53
C LYS A 172 6.50 -7.01 -11.22
N ILE A 173 5.58 -7.07 -12.20
CA ILE A 173 5.06 -5.87 -12.88
C ILE A 173 4.32 -4.98 -11.87
N SER A 174 3.49 -5.56 -11.01
CA SER A 174 2.79 -4.85 -9.93
C SER A 174 3.78 -4.22 -8.94
N ALA A 175 4.86 -4.91 -8.60
CA ALA A 175 5.89 -4.40 -7.71
C ALA A 175 6.64 -3.20 -8.31
N LEU A 176 6.95 -3.26 -9.60
CA LEU A 176 7.56 -2.13 -10.30
C LEU A 176 6.60 -0.95 -10.41
N ALA A 177 5.34 -1.19 -10.79
CA ALA A 177 4.31 -0.15 -10.86
C ALA A 177 4.05 0.49 -9.48
N PHE A 178 4.03 -0.30 -8.42
CA PHE A 178 3.92 0.17 -7.04
C PHE A 178 5.09 1.08 -6.66
N ALA A 179 6.32 0.67 -6.91
CA ALA A 179 7.51 1.46 -6.63
C ALA A 179 7.52 2.78 -7.42
N LEU A 180 7.26 2.72 -8.73
CA LEU A 180 7.20 3.90 -9.59
C LEU A 180 6.04 4.84 -9.22
N GLY A 181 4.95 4.32 -8.64
CA GLY A 181 3.84 5.09 -8.12
C GLY A 181 4.21 6.07 -7.00
N HIS A 182 5.37 5.89 -6.34
CA HIS A 182 5.88 6.81 -5.32
C HIS A 182 6.58 8.05 -5.92
N LEU A 183 7.03 7.97 -7.19
CA LEU A 183 7.78 9.08 -7.82
C LEU A 183 6.98 10.40 -7.87
N PRO A 184 5.69 10.45 -8.23
CA PRO A 184 4.94 11.69 -8.24
C PRO A 184 4.88 12.39 -6.86
N SER A 185 4.65 11.64 -5.80
CA SER A 185 4.63 12.17 -4.43
C SER A 185 6.00 12.69 -4.00
N LEU A 186 7.05 11.96 -4.34
CA LEU A 186 8.44 12.37 -4.10
C LEU A 186 8.80 13.64 -4.88
N MET A 187 8.38 13.73 -6.15
CA MET A 187 8.60 14.93 -6.95
C MET A 187 7.94 16.16 -6.33
N ILE A 188 6.71 16.03 -5.85
CA ILE A 188 6.00 17.12 -5.17
C ILE A 188 6.71 17.47 -3.86
N LEU A 189 7.06 16.48 -3.05
CA LEU A 189 7.65 16.68 -1.73
C LEU A 189 9.00 17.39 -1.79
N TYR A 190 9.84 17.03 -2.76
CA TYR A 190 11.20 17.57 -2.89
C TYR A 190 11.36 18.61 -4.00
N GLY A 191 10.26 18.99 -4.67
CA GLY A 191 10.26 20.05 -5.68
C GLY A 191 10.93 19.66 -7.00
N PHE A 192 11.04 18.37 -7.33
CA PHE A 192 11.58 17.93 -8.61
C PHE A 192 10.61 18.24 -9.76
N LYS A 193 11.09 18.81 -10.85
CA LYS A 193 10.29 19.20 -12.02
C LYS A 193 10.08 18.04 -12.99
N SER A 194 11.01 17.10 -13.01
CA SER A 194 10.98 15.93 -13.89
C SER A 194 11.61 14.72 -13.20
N VAL A 195 11.33 13.52 -13.70
CA VAL A 195 11.99 12.28 -13.24
C VAL A 195 13.50 12.34 -13.47
N GLY A 196 13.95 13.11 -14.47
CA GLY A 196 15.38 13.30 -14.76
C GLY A 196 16.14 14.06 -13.66
N ASP A 197 15.44 14.77 -12.78
CA ASP A 197 16.04 15.50 -11.65
C ASP A 197 16.30 14.57 -10.44
N ILE A 198 15.71 13.39 -10.45
CA ILE A 198 15.85 12.39 -9.38
C ILE A 198 17.15 11.62 -9.59
N SER A 199 18.00 11.54 -8.57
CA SER A 199 19.26 10.80 -8.69
C SER A 199 18.99 9.31 -8.98
N PRO A 200 19.80 8.66 -9.82
CA PRO A 200 19.66 7.22 -10.09
C PRO A 200 19.72 6.37 -8.82
N VAL A 201 20.51 6.77 -7.84
CA VAL A 201 20.62 6.10 -6.54
C VAL A 201 19.27 6.08 -5.83
N LEU A 202 18.57 7.21 -5.79
CA LEU A 202 17.25 7.33 -5.16
C LEU A 202 16.19 6.51 -5.91
N ILE A 203 16.24 6.48 -7.26
CA ILE A 203 15.33 5.62 -8.05
C ILE A 203 15.57 4.15 -7.74
N ILE A 204 16.84 3.71 -7.69
CA ILE A 204 17.19 2.33 -7.35
C ILE A 204 16.72 1.98 -5.93
N GLU A 205 16.95 2.86 -4.98
CA GLU A 205 16.50 2.70 -3.60
C GLU A 205 14.98 2.47 -3.53
N ILE A 206 14.19 3.36 -4.15
CA ILE A 206 12.73 3.25 -4.20
C ILE A 206 12.28 1.94 -4.83
N ILE A 207 12.87 1.55 -5.97
CA ILE A 207 12.49 0.32 -6.68
C ILE A 207 12.83 -0.91 -5.86
N LEU A 208 14.00 -0.99 -5.25
CA LEU A 208 14.42 -2.14 -4.46
C LEU A 208 13.56 -2.30 -3.21
N LEU A 209 13.41 -1.22 -2.43
CA LEU A 209 12.74 -1.27 -1.14
C LEU A 209 11.25 -1.55 -1.29
N ASN A 210 10.56 -0.77 -2.12
CA ASN A 210 9.13 -0.99 -2.38
C ASN A 210 8.88 -2.30 -3.14
N GLY A 211 9.79 -2.68 -4.03
CA GLY A 211 9.70 -3.93 -4.79
C GLY A 211 9.74 -5.18 -3.90
N ILE A 212 10.64 -5.23 -2.91
CA ILE A 212 10.75 -6.34 -1.95
C ILE A 212 9.46 -6.47 -1.14
N ILE A 213 8.98 -5.36 -0.55
CA ILE A 213 7.75 -5.35 0.24
C ILE A 213 6.56 -5.78 -0.61
N SER A 214 6.45 -5.25 -1.83
CA SER A 214 5.41 -5.59 -2.79
C SER A 214 5.38 -7.09 -3.14
N MET A 215 6.53 -7.71 -3.35
CA MET A 215 6.61 -9.13 -3.66
C MET A 215 6.22 -10.01 -2.47
N LEU A 216 6.63 -9.63 -1.26
CA LEU A 216 6.20 -10.31 -0.02
C LEU A 216 4.68 -10.19 0.16
N ALA A 217 4.11 -8.99 0.02
CA ALA A 217 2.68 -8.76 0.12
C ALA A 217 1.90 -9.57 -0.93
N ALA A 218 2.37 -9.65 -2.18
CA ALA A 218 1.75 -10.45 -3.25
C ALA A 218 1.73 -11.96 -2.90
N TYR A 219 2.84 -12.50 -2.40
CA TYR A 219 2.91 -13.89 -1.95
C TYR A 219 1.95 -14.16 -0.79
N TYR A 220 1.93 -13.28 0.22
CA TYR A 220 1.09 -13.44 1.39
C TYR A 220 -0.39 -13.27 1.06
N MET A 221 -0.75 -12.34 0.17
CA MET A 221 -2.10 -12.19 -0.33
C MET A 221 -2.60 -13.48 -0.98
N ARG A 222 -1.83 -14.05 -1.88
CA ARG A 222 -2.21 -15.29 -2.58
C ARG A 222 -2.40 -16.47 -1.62
N LYS A 223 -1.52 -16.60 -0.61
CA LYS A 223 -1.43 -17.77 0.27
C LYS A 223 -2.27 -17.65 1.53
N PHE A 224 -2.37 -16.46 2.11
CA PHE A 224 -2.96 -16.22 3.43
C PHE A 224 -4.07 -15.16 3.42
N GLY A 225 -4.36 -14.59 2.25
CA GLY A 225 -5.42 -13.61 2.03
C GLY A 225 -4.98 -12.17 2.23
N PHE A 226 -5.90 -11.27 1.91
CA PHE A 226 -5.67 -9.83 1.86
C PHE A 226 -5.20 -9.23 3.19
N LEU A 227 -5.74 -9.70 4.32
CA LEU A 227 -5.34 -9.20 5.65
C LEU A 227 -3.86 -9.41 5.95
N ALA A 228 -3.29 -10.51 5.47
CA ALA A 228 -1.87 -10.78 5.64
C ALA A 228 -1.00 -9.84 4.80
N ALA A 229 -1.41 -9.53 3.57
CA ALA A 229 -0.71 -8.55 2.73
C ALA A 229 -0.79 -7.14 3.32
N ALA A 230 -2.00 -6.69 3.67
CA ALA A 230 -2.24 -5.39 4.31
C ALA A 230 -1.48 -5.28 5.64
N GLY A 231 -1.39 -6.37 6.41
CA GLY A 231 -0.63 -6.42 7.65
C GLY A 231 0.87 -6.24 7.45
N ILE A 232 1.48 -6.83 6.41
CA ILE A 232 2.90 -6.61 6.09
C ILE A 232 3.14 -5.12 5.81
N HIS A 233 2.36 -4.54 4.91
CA HIS A 233 2.51 -3.15 4.53
C HIS A 233 2.30 -2.20 5.72
N PHE A 234 1.18 -2.35 6.43
CA PHE A 234 0.85 -1.53 7.60
C PHE A 234 1.97 -1.54 8.66
N TRP A 235 2.50 -2.72 9.03
CA TRP A 235 3.55 -2.80 10.03
C TRP A 235 4.90 -2.33 9.53
N THR A 236 5.18 -2.43 8.22
CA THR A 236 6.32 -1.77 7.60
C THR A 236 6.24 -0.26 7.81
N ASP A 237 5.10 0.33 7.51
CA ASP A 237 4.87 1.77 7.63
C ASP A 237 4.86 2.23 9.09
N ILE A 238 4.32 1.44 10.03
CA ILE A 238 4.39 1.78 11.46
C ILE A 238 5.85 1.90 11.91
N VAL A 239 6.71 0.97 11.52
CA VAL A 239 8.14 1.05 11.89
C VAL A 239 8.82 2.19 11.14
N TRP A 240 8.56 2.34 9.84
CA TRP A 240 9.20 3.31 8.99
C TRP A 240 8.70 4.74 9.21
N HIS A 241 7.39 4.97 9.16
CA HIS A 241 6.83 6.33 9.23
C HIS A 241 6.52 6.78 10.65
N VAL A 242 6.13 5.88 11.55
CA VAL A 242 5.76 6.27 12.91
C VAL A 242 6.97 6.21 13.84
N ILE A 243 7.59 5.04 13.99
CA ILE A 243 8.69 4.86 14.95
C ILE A 243 9.93 5.64 14.50
N TRP A 244 10.37 5.46 13.25
CA TRP A 244 11.54 6.16 12.73
C TRP A 244 11.29 7.66 12.54
N GLY A 245 10.09 8.05 12.07
CA GLY A 245 9.70 9.46 11.96
C GLY A 245 9.75 10.19 13.31
N ILE A 246 9.33 9.57 14.41
CA ILE A 246 9.47 10.13 15.76
C ILE A 246 10.96 10.21 16.15
N ALA A 247 11.72 9.14 15.89
CA ALA A 247 13.14 9.11 16.22
C ALA A 247 13.93 10.21 15.49
N GLN A 248 13.64 10.49 14.23
CA GLN A 248 14.30 11.56 13.47
C GLN A 248 14.02 12.97 14.00
N VAL A 249 12.91 13.20 14.67
CA VAL A 249 12.59 14.50 15.28
C VAL A 249 13.33 14.70 16.61
N ILE A 250 13.66 13.59 17.30
CA ILE A 250 14.31 13.61 18.62
C ILE A 250 15.84 13.62 18.49
N LEU A 251 16.39 12.97 17.44
CA LEU A 251 17.81 12.83 17.16
C LEU A 251 18.36 14.01 16.35
#